data_680564aa26fff631611a74686b2b5c55
#
_entry.id   680564aa26fff631611a74686b2b5c55
#
_cell.length_a   1.000
_cell.length_b   1.000
_cell.length_c   1.000
_cell.angle_alpha   90.00
_cell.angle_beta   90.00
_cell.angle_gamma   90.00
#
_symmetry.space_group_name_H-M   'P 1'
#
loop_
_entity.id
_entity.type
_entity.pdbx_description
1 polymer ?
#
loop_
_entity_poly.entity_id
_entity_poly.type
_entity_poly.pdbx_seq_one_letter_code
_entity_poly.pdbx_strand_id
1 'polypeptide(L)'
;MAVLQVKNIEKHFGATRVLEDISFELEQGQALAIIGSSGSGKTTLLRCLNFLETPDQGQILVQDKVLFDAADPSTQRESEIRKKRLHFGMVFQSFNLFPQYTALENVTLASQLLARERPDFKEKKKEIYAQIEKDGLELLGRMGLADRAGHYPHQLSGGQQQRVAIA
;
A
#
# COMPACT_ATOMS: atom_id res chain seq x y z
N MET A 1 1.19 1.81 -22.33
CA MET A 1 0.84 0.48 -21.79
C MET A 1 0.31 0.69 -20.37
N ALA A 2 -0.93 0.28 -20.12
CA ALA A 2 -1.55 0.53 -18.80
C ALA A 2 -0.82 -0.24 -17.70
N VAL A 3 -0.44 0.47 -16.63
CA VAL A 3 0.16 -0.13 -15.43
C VAL A 3 -0.92 -0.67 -14.51
N LEU A 4 -2.09 -0.02 -14.47
CA LEU A 4 -3.26 -0.43 -13.71
C LEU A 4 -4.50 -0.36 -14.59
N GLN A 5 -5.29 -1.41 -14.59
CA GLN A 5 -6.62 -1.43 -15.20
C GLN A 5 -7.64 -1.86 -14.15
N VAL A 6 -8.69 -1.09 -14.03
CA VAL A 6 -9.82 -1.33 -13.14
C VAL A 6 -11.05 -1.45 -14.02
N LYS A 7 -11.79 -2.56 -13.88
CA LYS A 7 -12.91 -2.88 -14.76
C LYS A 7 -14.15 -3.25 -13.96
N ASN A 8 -15.20 -2.46 -14.11
CA ASN A 8 -16.55 -2.70 -13.59
C ASN A 8 -16.55 -3.03 -12.07
N ILE A 9 -15.76 -2.30 -11.28
CA ILE A 9 -15.71 -2.51 -9.84
C ILE A 9 -17.00 -2.03 -9.20
N GLU A 10 -17.64 -2.95 -8.47
CA GLU A 10 -18.79 -2.66 -7.60
C GLU A 10 -18.49 -3.02 -6.16
N LYS A 11 -19.09 -2.28 -5.22
CA LYS A 11 -19.02 -2.56 -3.78
C LYS A 11 -20.28 -2.16 -3.06
N HIS A 12 -20.79 -3.09 -2.25
CA HIS A 12 -21.95 -2.90 -1.40
C HIS A 12 -21.58 -3.10 0.06
N PHE A 13 -22.27 -2.39 0.94
CA PHE A 13 -22.27 -2.65 2.38
C PHE A 13 -23.72 -2.83 2.83
N GLY A 14 -24.12 -4.08 3.04
CA GLY A 14 -25.53 -4.44 3.24
C GLY A 14 -26.36 -4.03 2.02
N ALA A 15 -27.40 -3.22 2.23
CA ALA A 15 -28.26 -2.71 1.16
C ALA A 15 -27.69 -1.47 0.44
N THR A 16 -26.61 -0.89 0.93
CA THR A 16 -26.04 0.35 0.37
C THR A 16 -25.01 0.03 -0.69
N ARG A 17 -25.27 0.45 -1.93
CA ARG A 17 -24.31 0.42 -3.04
C ARG A 17 -23.38 1.62 -2.90
N VAL A 18 -22.08 1.39 -2.77
CA VAL A 18 -21.08 2.43 -2.53
C VAL A 18 -20.21 2.68 -3.76
N LEU A 19 -19.91 1.63 -4.52
CA LEU A 19 -19.25 1.72 -5.82
C LEU A 19 -20.13 1.08 -6.87
N GLU A 20 -20.31 1.77 -8.00
CA GLU A 20 -21.14 1.34 -9.12
C GLU A 20 -20.35 1.43 -10.41
N ASP A 21 -20.04 0.29 -11.02
CA ASP A 21 -19.42 0.18 -12.36
C ASP A 21 -18.20 1.09 -12.55
N ILE A 22 -17.27 1.09 -11.60
CA ILE A 22 -16.09 1.92 -11.67
C ILE A 22 -15.06 1.28 -12.60
N SER A 23 -14.73 1.99 -13.67
CA SER A 23 -13.74 1.56 -14.66
C SER A 23 -12.79 2.70 -15.01
N PHE A 24 -11.48 2.42 -15.02
CA PHE A 24 -10.45 3.34 -15.49
C PHE A 24 -9.14 2.62 -15.75
N GLU A 25 -8.25 3.29 -16.46
CA GLU A 25 -6.89 2.83 -16.71
C GLU A 25 -5.88 3.91 -16.30
N LEU A 26 -4.70 3.48 -15.89
CA LEU A 26 -3.59 4.35 -15.51
C LEU A 26 -2.32 3.86 -16.21
N GLU A 27 -1.66 4.74 -16.92
CA GLU A 27 -0.37 4.47 -17.55
C GLU A 27 0.80 4.83 -16.64
N GLN A 28 1.97 4.31 -16.95
CA GLN A 28 3.17 4.63 -16.20
C GLN A 28 3.46 6.15 -16.21
N GLY A 29 3.70 6.71 -15.04
CA GLY A 29 3.98 8.13 -14.86
C GLY A 29 2.73 9.01 -14.81
N GLN A 30 1.53 8.47 -14.97
CA GLN A 30 0.28 9.21 -14.79
C GLN A 30 -0.14 9.27 -13.33
N ALA A 31 -0.89 10.32 -12.99
CA ALA A 31 -1.57 10.47 -11.71
C ALA A 31 -3.09 10.60 -11.95
N LEU A 32 -3.88 9.87 -11.17
CA LEU A 32 -5.34 9.94 -11.18
C LEU A 32 -5.82 10.63 -9.91
N ALA A 33 -6.57 11.73 -10.07
CA ALA A 33 -7.25 12.40 -8.97
C ALA A 33 -8.70 11.92 -8.85
N ILE A 34 -9.08 11.41 -7.66
CA ILE A 34 -10.45 11.00 -7.36
C ILE A 34 -11.10 12.09 -6.52
N ILE A 35 -12.06 12.80 -7.10
CA ILE A 35 -12.74 13.95 -6.50
C ILE A 35 -14.22 13.59 -6.23
N GLY A 36 -14.77 14.11 -5.16
CA GLY A 36 -16.18 13.92 -4.80
C GLY A 36 -16.47 14.34 -3.36
N SER A 37 -17.74 14.39 -3.00
CA SER A 37 -18.21 14.73 -1.66
C SER A 37 -17.78 13.72 -0.60
N SER A 38 -17.87 14.07 0.69
CA SER A 38 -17.66 13.10 1.77
C SER A 38 -18.70 11.97 1.64
N GLY A 39 -18.28 10.73 1.85
CA GLY A 39 -19.16 9.56 1.72
C GLY A 39 -19.35 9.03 0.29
N SER A 40 -18.79 9.66 -0.75
CA SER A 40 -18.96 9.24 -2.16
C SER A 40 -18.16 7.98 -2.56
N GLY A 41 -17.63 7.21 -1.62
CA GLY A 41 -16.94 5.95 -1.92
C GLY A 41 -15.44 6.05 -2.26
N LYS A 42 -14.83 7.26 -2.30
CA LYS A 42 -13.40 7.43 -2.66
C LYS A 42 -12.44 6.55 -1.85
N THR A 43 -12.62 6.55 -0.52
CA THR A 43 -11.80 5.72 0.37
C THR A 43 -12.08 4.24 0.16
N THR A 44 -13.33 3.87 -0.10
CA THR A 44 -13.72 2.49 -0.42
C THR A 44 -13.05 2.02 -1.70
N LEU A 45 -13.04 2.85 -2.75
CA LEU A 45 -12.33 2.53 -3.99
C LEU A 45 -10.84 2.30 -3.74
N LEU A 46 -10.15 3.21 -3.04
CA LEU A 46 -8.74 3.04 -2.70
C LEU A 46 -8.49 1.77 -1.88
N ARG A 47 -9.39 1.41 -0.96
CA ARG A 47 -9.30 0.17 -0.19
C ARG A 47 -9.53 -1.08 -1.05
N CYS A 48 -10.38 -1.00 -2.05
CA CYS A 48 -10.56 -2.08 -3.02
C CYS A 48 -9.30 -2.26 -3.87
N LEU A 49 -8.67 -1.17 -4.31
CA LEU A 49 -7.46 -1.23 -5.13
C LEU A 49 -6.27 -1.87 -4.40
N ASN A 50 -6.13 -1.64 -3.10
CA ASN A 50 -5.05 -2.22 -2.30
C ASN A 50 -5.47 -3.48 -1.52
N PHE A 51 -6.63 -4.05 -1.84
CA PHE A 51 -7.16 -5.28 -1.23
C PHE A 51 -7.38 -5.22 0.29
N LEU A 52 -7.59 -4.03 0.86
CA LEU A 52 -8.10 -3.87 2.24
C LEU A 52 -9.62 -4.10 2.31
N GLU A 53 -10.30 -3.91 1.18
CA GLU A 53 -11.69 -4.31 0.94
C GLU A 53 -11.74 -5.20 -0.30
N THR A 54 -12.59 -6.22 -0.30
CA THR A 54 -12.82 -7.06 -1.47
C THR A 54 -13.96 -6.46 -2.27
N PRO A 55 -13.76 -6.11 -3.57
CA PRO A 55 -14.88 -5.76 -4.44
C PRO A 55 -15.89 -6.90 -4.57
N ASP A 56 -17.15 -6.58 -4.80
CA ASP A 56 -18.20 -7.58 -5.00
C ASP A 56 -18.31 -7.99 -6.48
N GLN A 57 -17.88 -7.09 -7.41
CA GLN A 57 -17.80 -7.37 -8.85
C GLN A 57 -16.58 -6.69 -9.46
N GLY A 58 -16.24 -7.12 -10.69
CA GLY A 58 -15.22 -6.52 -11.52
C GLY A 58 -13.85 -7.15 -11.42
N GLN A 59 -12.87 -6.49 -12.04
CA GLN A 59 -11.49 -6.98 -12.13
C GLN A 59 -10.48 -5.87 -11.86
N ILE A 60 -9.33 -6.25 -11.29
CA ILE A 60 -8.16 -5.39 -11.11
C ILE A 60 -6.96 -6.08 -11.75
N LEU A 61 -6.33 -5.40 -12.73
CA LEU A 61 -5.14 -5.89 -13.42
C LEU A 61 -3.98 -4.92 -13.19
N VAL A 62 -2.79 -5.48 -13.00
CA VAL A 62 -1.53 -4.72 -12.94
C VAL A 62 -0.58 -5.30 -13.99
N GLN A 63 -0.10 -4.46 -14.92
CA GLN A 63 0.76 -4.88 -16.03
C GLN A 63 0.16 -6.09 -16.76
N ASP A 64 -1.11 -5.99 -17.15
CA ASP A 64 -1.91 -7.02 -17.82
C ASP A 64 -2.10 -8.33 -17.04
N LYS A 65 -1.57 -8.43 -15.83
CA LYS A 65 -1.78 -9.57 -14.94
C LYS A 65 -3.03 -9.35 -14.09
N VAL A 66 -3.99 -10.26 -14.17
CA VAL A 66 -5.18 -10.24 -13.30
C VAL A 66 -4.76 -10.50 -11.85
N LEU A 67 -4.90 -9.49 -11.00
CA LEU A 67 -4.69 -9.62 -9.56
C LEU A 67 -5.99 -10.00 -8.84
N PHE A 68 -7.11 -9.48 -9.30
CA PHE A 68 -8.42 -9.75 -8.73
C PHE A 68 -9.44 -9.93 -9.85
N ASP A 69 -10.29 -10.93 -9.69
CA ASP A 69 -11.48 -11.18 -10.49
C ASP A 69 -12.58 -11.67 -9.57
N ALA A 70 -13.70 -10.93 -9.50
CA ALA A 70 -14.84 -11.31 -8.68
C ALA A 70 -15.46 -12.66 -9.11
N ALA A 71 -15.33 -13.02 -10.39
CA ALA A 71 -15.81 -14.29 -10.93
C ALA A 71 -14.88 -15.47 -10.62
N ASP A 72 -13.62 -15.22 -10.20
CA ASP A 72 -12.64 -16.25 -9.88
C ASP A 72 -12.29 -16.27 -8.38
N PRO A 73 -12.89 -17.19 -7.58
CA PRO A 73 -12.60 -17.32 -6.15
C PRO A 73 -11.14 -17.64 -5.82
N SER A 74 -10.36 -18.16 -6.77
CA SER A 74 -8.93 -18.43 -6.55
C SER A 74 -8.15 -17.16 -6.33
N THR A 75 -8.58 -16.04 -6.93
CA THR A 75 -7.98 -14.71 -6.79
C THR A 75 -8.28 -14.06 -5.44
N GLN A 76 -9.21 -14.61 -4.65
CA GLN A 76 -9.70 -14.03 -3.40
C GLN A 76 -9.17 -14.76 -2.15
N ARG A 77 -8.31 -15.76 -2.32
CA ARG A 77 -7.70 -16.49 -1.20
C ARG A 77 -6.78 -15.56 -0.40
N GLU A 78 -6.85 -15.61 0.93
CA GLU A 78 -6.06 -14.75 1.82
C GLU A 78 -4.55 -14.80 1.53
N SER A 79 -4.01 -15.99 1.24
CA SER A 79 -2.60 -16.17 0.86
C SER A 79 -2.22 -15.42 -0.41
N GLU A 80 -3.14 -15.33 -1.38
CA GLU A 80 -2.94 -14.60 -2.63
C GLU A 80 -3.14 -13.09 -2.43
N ILE A 81 -4.17 -12.69 -1.69
CA ILE A 81 -4.43 -11.28 -1.34
C ILE A 81 -3.20 -10.66 -0.66
N ARG A 82 -2.57 -11.38 0.27
CA ARG A 82 -1.36 -10.91 0.95
C ARG A 82 -0.21 -10.60 -0.01
N LYS A 83 0.01 -11.43 -1.04
CA LYS A 83 1.01 -11.18 -2.08
C LYS A 83 0.64 -9.99 -2.96
N LYS A 84 -0.65 -9.85 -3.27
CA LYS A 84 -1.16 -8.78 -4.14
C LYS A 84 -1.05 -7.41 -3.49
N ARG A 85 -1.21 -7.31 -2.18
CA ARG A 85 -0.99 -6.06 -1.42
C ARG A 85 0.42 -5.48 -1.62
N LEU A 86 1.40 -6.31 -1.95
CA LEU A 86 2.77 -5.85 -2.22
C LEU A 86 2.91 -5.06 -3.54
N HIS A 87 1.91 -5.10 -4.42
CA HIS A 87 1.89 -4.29 -5.65
C HIS A 87 1.49 -2.83 -5.41
N PHE A 88 0.93 -2.51 -4.24
CA PHE A 88 0.37 -1.19 -3.94
C PHE A 88 0.93 -0.66 -2.61
N GLY A 89 1.40 0.58 -2.61
CA GLY A 89 1.58 1.35 -1.39
C GLY A 89 0.30 2.13 -1.07
N MET A 90 -0.01 2.34 0.20
CA MET A 90 -1.12 3.18 0.62
C MET A 90 -0.68 4.16 1.70
N VAL A 91 -0.88 5.43 1.46
CA VAL A 91 -0.70 6.49 2.46
C VAL A 91 -2.06 6.92 2.96
N PHE A 92 -2.30 6.79 4.26
CA PHE A 92 -3.55 7.19 4.90
C PHE A 92 -3.56 8.69 5.20
N GLN A 93 -4.76 9.27 5.32
CA GLN A 93 -4.92 10.68 5.65
C GLN A 93 -4.29 11.05 7.00
N SER A 94 -4.31 10.14 7.97
CA SER A 94 -3.69 10.28 9.29
C SER A 94 -2.27 9.71 9.37
N PHE A 95 -1.67 9.39 8.22
CA PHE A 95 -0.33 8.79 8.02
C PHE A 95 -0.15 7.41 8.67
N ASN A 96 -0.85 7.08 9.76
CA ASN A 96 -0.86 5.81 10.48
C ASN A 96 0.54 5.28 10.84
N LEU A 97 1.46 6.17 11.18
CA LEU A 97 2.76 5.77 11.71
C LEU A 97 2.60 5.12 13.10
N PHE A 98 3.39 4.11 13.35
CA PHE A 98 3.45 3.47 14.67
C PHE A 98 4.14 4.43 15.66
N PRO A 99 3.43 4.94 16.67
CA PRO A 99 3.95 6.00 17.56
C PRO A 99 5.12 5.54 18.43
N GLN A 100 5.25 4.23 18.68
CA GLN A 100 6.32 3.62 19.45
C GLN A 100 7.61 3.36 18.64
N TYR A 101 7.59 3.57 17.34
CA TYR A 101 8.71 3.36 16.44
C TYR A 101 9.26 4.70 15.94
N THR A 102 10.56 4.78 15.74
CA THR A 102 11.24 5.90 15.07
C THR A 102 10.83 5.98 13.59
N ALA A 103 11.21 7.05 12.91
CA ALA A 103 10.99 7.18 11.46
C ALA A 103 11.63 6.02 10.69
N LEU A 104 12.87 5.65 11.02
CA LEU A 104 13.56 4.53 10.39
C LEU A 104 12.87 3.20 10.65
N GLU A 105 12.46 2.94 11.89
CA GLU A 105 11.76 1.71 12.24
C GLU A 105 10.39 1.61 11.54
N ASN A 106 9.66 2.73 11.39
CA ASN A 106 8.42 2.76 10.61
C ASN A 106 8.66 2.38 9.14
N VAL A 107 9.68 2.94 8.51
CA VAL A 107 10.03 2.66 7.10
C VAL A 107 10.49 1.21 6.91
N THR A 108 11.26 0.66 7.85
CA THR A 108 11.89 -0.65 7.70
C THR A 108 11.03 -1.82 8.18
N LEU A 109 9.95 -1.56 8.94
CA LEU A 109 9.13 -2.60 9.59
C LEU A 109 8.62 -3.67 8.62
N ALA A 110 8.02 -3.25 7.51
CA ALA A 110 7.46 -4.17 6.53
C ALA A 110 8.55 -5.06 5.91
N SER A 111 9.69 -4.48 5.53
CA SER A 111 10.83 -5.21 4.99
C SER A 111 11.42 -6.20 5.99
N GLN A 112 11.48 -5.84 7.27
CA GLN A 112 11.92 -6.74 8.34
C GLN A 112 10.97 -7.92 8.55
N LEU A 113 9.65 -7.69 8.46
CA LEU A 113 8.65 -8.76 8.58
C LEU A 113 8.74 -9.73 7.39
N LEU A 114 8.82 -9.21 6.17
CA LEU A 114 8.98 -10.02 4.95
C LEU A 114 10.30 -10.80 4.96
N ALA A 115 11.38 -10.20 5.45
CA ALA A 115 12.68 -10.86 5.54
C ALA A 115 12.64 -12.13 6.42
N ARG A 116 11.77 -12.16 7.45
CA ARG A 116 11.63 -13.34 8.33
C ARG A 116 11.05 -14.57 7.60
N GLU A 117 10.39 -14.38 6.47
CA GLU A 117 9.82 -15.45 5.64
C GLU A 117 10.87 -16.05 4.68
N ARG A 118 12.07 -15.46 4.57
CA ARG A 118 13.13 -15.94 3.71
C ARG A 118 13.76 -17.22 4.24
N PRO A 119 14.07 -18.20 3.36
CA PRO A 119 14.72 -19.45 3.76
C PRO A 119 16.07 -19.26 4.45
N ASP A 120 16.86 -18.26 3.99
CA ASP A 120 18.21 -17.93 4.47
C ASP A 120 18.24 -16.97 5.67
N PHE A 121 17.06 -16.58 6.18
CA PHE A 121 16.97 -15.56 7.23
C PHE A 121 17.73 -15.91 8.50
N LYS A 122 17.66 -17.17 8.97
CA LYS A 122 18.33 -17.59 10.21
C LYS A 122 19.84 -17.47 10.13
N GLU A 123 20.42 -17.78 8.97
CA GLU A 123 21.87 -17.77 8.72
C GLU A 123 22.38 -16.34 8.50
N LYS A 124 21.62 -15.52 7.74
CA LYS A 124 22.05 -14.18 7.28
C LYS A 124 21.32 -13.04 7.97
N LYS A 125 20.72 -13.28 9.13
CA LYS A 125 19.88 -12.29 9.83
C LYS A 125 20.55 -10.92 9.98
N LYS A 126 21.83 -10.91 10.39
CA LYS A 126 22.58 -9.64 10.61
C LYS A 126 22.79 -8.87 9.31
N GLU A 127 23.17 -9.56 8.25
CA GLU A 127 23.40 -8.96 6.93
C GLU A 127 22.10 -8.41 6.34
N ILE A 128 21.02 -9.19 6.43
CA ILE A 128 19.69 -8.80 5.94
C ILE A 128 19.20 -7.56 6.67
N TYR A 129 19.30 -7.51 8.00
CA TYR A 129 18.86 -6.34 8.76
C TYR A 129 19.74 -5.12 8.51
N ALA A 130 21.05 -5.27 8.38
CA ALA A 130 21.93 -4.17 8.03
C ALA A 130 21.61 -3.59 6.63
N GLN A 131 21.25 -4.46 5.67
CA GLN A 131 20.84 -3.99 4.35
C GLN A 131 19.50 -3.25 4.41
N ILE A 132 18.49 -3.79 5.13
CA ILE A 132 17.18 -3.14 5.31
C ILE A 132 17.35 -1.76 5.98
N GLU A 133 18.19 -1.66 7.00
CA GLU A 133 18.49 -0.39 7.66
C GLU A 133 19.12 0.63 6.71
N LYS A 134 20.11 0.20 5.93
CA LYS A 134 20.74 1.02 4.91
C LYS A 134 19.74 1.53 3.87
N ASP A 135 18.90 0.64 3.35
CA ASP A 135 17.87 0.98 2.36
C ASP A 135 16.85 1.97 2.94
N GLY A 136 16.45 1.77 4.20
CA GLY A 136 15.56 2.68 4.92
C GLY A 136 16.16 4.08 5.12
N LEU A 137 17.44 4.17 5.47
CA LEU A 137 18.15 5.45 5.59
C LEU A 137 18.26 6.15 4.24
N GLU A 138 18.51 5.42 3.15
CA GLU A 138 18.54 5.97 1.80
C GLU A 138 17.17 6.52 1.40
N LEU A 139 16.07 5.80 1.67
CA LEU A 139 14.71 6.27 1.41
C LEU A 139 14.38 7.55 2.20
N LEU A 140 14.70 7.59 3.49
CA LEU A 140 14.55 8.80 4.30
C LEU A 140 15.40 9.95 3.77
N GLY A 141 16.62 9.67 3.28
CA GLY A 141 17.48 10.66 2.64
C GLY A 141 16.82 11.27 1.39
N ARG A 142 16.23 10.44 0.52
CA ARG A 142 15.48 10.90 -0.67
C ARG A 142 14.28 11.77 -0.30
N MET A 143 13.67 11.53 0.88
CA MET A 143 12.56 12.34 1.41
C MET A 143 13.03 13.59 2.17
N GLY A 144 14.35 13.85 2.24
CA GLY A 144 14.91 14.97 2.99
C GLY A 144 14.76 14.84 4.51
N LEU A 145 14.85 13.59 5.03
CA LEU A 145 14.65 13.24 6.44
C LEU A 145 15.82 12.43 7.02
N ALA A 146 17.00 12.49 6.40
CA ALA A 146 18.17 11.73 6.87
C ALA A 146 18.52 12.03 8.34
N ASP A 147 18.43 13.31 8.74
CA ASP A 147 18.69 13.80 10.09
C ASP A 147 17.55 13.49 11.08
N ARG A 148 16.46 12.92 10.61
CA ARG A 148 15.24 12.60 11.39
C ARG A 148 15.00 11.11 11.57
N ALA A 149 15.90 10.26 11.10
CA ALA A 149 15.75 8.79 11.15
C ALA A 149 15.45 8.25 12.56
N GLY A 150 16.07 8.81 13.60
CA GLY A 150 15.87 8.45 15.00
C GLY A 150 14.71 9.15 15.71
N HIS A 151 13.94 10.01 15.03
CA HIS A 151 12.83 10.73 15.64
C HIS A 151 11.55 9.89 15.65
N TYR A 152 10.77 10.03 16.71
CA TYR A 152 9.44 9.44 16.83
C TYR A 152 8.39 10.30 16.12
N PRO A 153 7.22 9.74 15.71
CA PRO A 153 6.19 10.49 15.01
C PRO A 153 5.77 11.80 15.69
N HIS A 154 5.64 11.81 17.01
CA HIS A 154 5.26 13.02 17.78
C HIS A 154 6.33 14.14 17.75
N GLN A 155 7.56 13.84 17.31
CA GLN A 155 8.67 14.80 17.16
C GLN A 155 8.75 15.33 15.73
N LEU A 156 7.90 14.85 14.81
CA LEU A 156 7.88 15.23 13.41
C LEU A 156 6.67 16.11 13.10
N SER A 157 6.87 17.10 12.23
CA SER A 157 5.74 17.87 11.68
C SER A 157 4.85 16.99 10.81
N GLY A 158 3.58 17.39 10.56
CA GLY A 158 2.66 16.64 9.72
C GLY A 158 3.22 16.33 8.32
N GLY A 159 3.89 17.30 7.68
CA GLY A 159 4.55 17.07 6.39
C GLY A 159 5.76 16.12 6.48
N GLN A 160 6.47 16.09 7.61
CA GLN A 160 7.54 15.10 7.84
C GLN A 160 6.95 13.70 8.06
N GLN A 161 5.89 13.58 8.87
CA GLN A 161 5.17 12.31 9.05
C GLN A 161 4.63 11.76 7.73
N GLN A 162 4.07 12.63 6.87
CA GLN A 162 3.62 12.23 5.54
C GLN A 162 4.76 11.67 4.69
N ARG A 163 5.93 12.33 4.70
CA ARG A 163 7.10 11.84 3.95
C ARG A 163 7.65 10.53 4.50
N VAL A 164 7.59 10.30 5.82
CA VAL A 164 7.92 8.99 6.42
C VAL A 164 6.92 7.92 5.96
N ALA A 165 5.63 8.24 5.87
CA ALA A 165 4.60 7.30 5.40
C ALA A 165 4.71 6.97 3.90
N ILE A 166 5.36 7.84 3.12
CA ILE A 166 5.61 7.61 1.68
C ILE A 166 6.90 6.78 1.47
N ALA A 167 7.88 6.91 2.35
CA ALA A 167 9.14 6.18 2.31
C ALA A 167 8.96 4.70 2.64
#